data_47781751bb8edc74ee3a58ccd7849e73
#
_entry.id   47781751bb8edc74ee3a58ccd7849e73
#
_cell.length_a   1.000
_cell.length_b   1.000
_cell.length_c   1.000
_cell.angle_alpha   90.00
_cell.angle_beta   90.00
_cell.angle_gamma   90.00
#
_symmetry.space_group_name_H-M   'P 1'
#
loop_
_entity.id
_entity.type
_entity.pdbx_description
1 polymer ?
#
loop_
_entity_poly.entity_id
_entity_poly.type
_entity_poly.pdbx_seq_one_letter_code
_entity_poly.pdbx_strand_id
1 'polypeptide(L)'
;MHRTIAMLAGLAALGAPLSVPARAQSWQPEFGIQSGYSRIKAAGTKASDQVDVFGVPGFSLPGLLPAGGSLFAVIPWKQQIAFETSLSALQGNAVSLLGDASLFQLGVRGDYALTSTVYAAAGGALNWLETNGRHETQLGVSAALGYRFGFIRGLRARVEANVLFFGKAKLLSPADVYSLEFGVSKQVGARSRTTAPARASNQAWQPMFGVQGGYTRSHAVGGGSDLTAVSIPGRGGALSVLGTPAGPPVVFAIVPMGRKIAIEPGLDITRLQTSGTTSFGGNLSARLNYSVSGGWYAGAGGNLLYLKTSGTSAQTATGANVAWGYRFPLLSGLGGRFEIAYTMMAHNTKLGLPATNTLALQFGAMMPLR
;
A
#
# COMPACT_ATOMS: atom_id res chain seq x y z
N MET A 1 -25.12 17.75 10.75
CA MET A 1 -24.42 18.51 11.82
C MET A 1 -24.49 17.83 13.19
N HIS A 2 -25.63 17.32 13.66
CA HIS A 2 -25.72 16.72 15.01
C HIS A 2 -24.89 15.43 15.24
N ARG A 3 -24.63 14.59 14.23
CA ARG A 3 -23.83 13.37 14.38
C ARG A 3 -22.34 13.63 14.54
N THR A 4 -21.82 14.69 13.91
CA THR A 4 -20.41 15.06 14.02
C THR A 4 -20.06 15.59 15.41
N ILE A 5 -20.98 16.33 16.03
CA ILE A 5 -20.81 16.90 17.38
C ILE A 5 -20.83 15.79 18.43
N ALA A 6 -21.71 14.79 18.29
CA ALA A 6 -21.78 13.67 19.22
C ALA A 6 -20.53 12.79 19.20
N MET A 7 -19.87 12.64 18.04
CA MET A 7 -18.67 11.85 17.91
C MET A 7 -17.41 12.60 18.41
N LEU A 8 -17.33 13.91 18.19
CA LEU A 8 -16.30 14.77 18.77
C LEU A 8 -16.44 14.85 20.32
N ALA A 9 -17.66 14.86 20.84
CA ALA A 9 -17.91 14.79 22.27
C ALA A 9 -17.52 13.43 22.86
N GLY A 10 -17.73 12.32 22.15
CA GLY A 10 -17.26 10.98 22.54
C GLY A 10 -15.74 10.86 22.57
N LEU A 11 -15.04 11.47 21.62
CA LEU A 11 -13.58 11.54 21.59
C LEU A 11 -13.02 12.48 22.68
N ALA A 12 -13.70 13.56 22.99
CA ALA A 12 -13.35 14.45 24.09
C ALA A 12 -13.54 13.80 25.48
N ALA A 13 -14.53 12.92 25.62
CA ALA A 13 -14.75 12.13 26.85
C ALA A 13 -13.67 11.06 27.07
N LEU A 14 -13.01 10.57 26.02
CA LEU A 14 -11.83 9.71 26.11
C LEU A 14 -10.57 10.49 26.51
N GLY A 15 -10.59 11.81 26.46
CA GLY A 15 -9.54 12.71 26.91
C GLY A 15 -9.51 13.00 28.41
N ALA A 16 -10.39 12.37 29.22
CA ALA A 16 -10.26 12.41 30.67
C ALA A 16 -8.91 11.77 31.06
N PRO A 17 -8.09 12.41 31.91
CA PRO A 17 -6.80 11.87 32.30
C PRO A 17 -7.03 10.55 33.02
N LEU A 18 -6.95 9.44 32.31
CA LEU A 18 -6.69 8.15 32.92
C LEU A 18 -5.30 8.28 33.52
N SER A 19 -5.23 8.67 34.79
CA SER A 19 -4.01 8.71 35.60
C SER A 19 -3.53 7.28 35.87
N VAL A 20 -3.21 6.56 34.84
CA VAL A 20 -2.42 5.34 34.91
C VAL A 20 -0.99 5.79 34.69
N PRO A 21 -0.05 5.55 35.62
CA PRO A 21 1.36 5.74 35.37
C PRO A 21 1.82 4.65 34.39
N ALA A 22 1.34 4.75 33.16
CA ALA A 22 1.88 3.95 32.09
C ALA A 22 3.31 4.45 31.88
N ARG A 23 4.31 3.57 31.99
CA ARG A 23 5.56 3.77 31.30
C ARG A 23 5.20 3.91 29.83
N ALA A 24 4.89 5.14 29.46
CA ALA A 24 4.48 5.47 28.10
C ALA A 24 5.58 4.98 27.17
N GLN A 25 5.21 4.19 26.20
CA GLN A 25 6.14 3.77 25.17
C GLN A 25 6.63 5.05 24.49
N SER A 26 7.93 5.33 24.56
CA SER A 26 8.51 6.41 23.77
C SER A 26 8.34 6.07 22.28
N TRP A 27 7.72 6.97 21.55
CA TRP A 27 7.65 6.88 20.10
C TRP A 27 9.05 6.82 19.52
N GLN A 28 9.24 6.00 18.52
CA GLN A 28 10.49 5.93 17.75
C GLN A 28 10.17 6.31 16.31
N PRO A 29 11.11 6.90 15.58
CA PRO A 29 10.92 7.12 14.16
C PRO A 29 10.64 5.78 13.47
N GLU A 30 9.58 5.72 12.68
CA GLU A 30 9.18 4.51 11.97
C GLU A 30 8.83 4.84 10.54
N PHE A 31 9.09 3.89 9.66
CA PHE A 31 8.60 3.89 8.30
C PHE A 31 7.89 2.56 8.05
N GLY A 32 6.74 2.61 7.41
CA GLY A 32 5.94 1.40 7.21
C GLY A 32 4.95 1.51 6.06
N ILE A 33 4.24 0.41 5.91
CA ILE A 33 3.10 0.30 5.02
C ILE A 33 1.90 -0.21 5.79
N GLN A 34 0.75 0.28 5.45
CA GLN A 34 -0.52 -0.22 5.97
C GLN A 34 -1.51 -0.47 4.85
N SER A 35 -2.45 -1.36 5.11
CA SER A 35 -3.50 -1.74 4.20
C SER A 35 -4.59 -2.47 4.97
N GLY A 36 -5.76 -2.64 4.39
CA GLY A 36 -6.81 -3.37 5.07
C GLY A 36 -8.15 -3.32 4.37
N TYR A 37 -9.17 -3.38 5.21
CA TYR A 37 -10.56 -3.27 4.81
C TYR A 37 -11.03 -1.84 4.99
N SER A 38 -11.73 -1.31 4.00
CA SER A 38 -12.39 -0.01 4.07
C SER A 38 -13.81 -0.09 3.52
N ARG A 39 -14.71 0.54 4.23
CA ARG A 39 -16.08 0.78 3.79
C ARG A 39 -16.27 2.26 3.51
N ILE A 40 -16.67 2.56 2.29
CA ILE A 40 -16.91 3.91 1.80
C ILE A 40 -18.41 4.10 1.63
N LYS A 41 -18.91 5.17 2.23
CA LYS A 41 -20.31 5.56 2.13
C LYS A 41 -20.39 7.01 1.65
N ALA A 42 -20.88 7.24 0.46
CA ALA A 42 -21.14 8.60 -0.02
C ALA A 42 -22.33 9.20 0.74
N ALA A 43 -22.23 10.46 1.14
CA ALA A 43 -23.29 11.15 1.85
C ALA A 43 -24.53 11.35 0.96
N GLY A 44 -25.71 11.03 1.49
CA GLY A 44 -26.97 11.12 0.77
C GLY A 44 -27.32 9.90 -0.07
N THR A 45 -26.46 8.89 -0.13
CA THR A 45 -26.74 7.65 -0.85
C THR A 45 -27.44 6.62 0.05
N LYS A 46 -28.17 5.68 -0.58
CA LYS A 46 -28.77 4.54 0.12
C LYS A 46 -27.69 3.60 0.66
N ALA A 47 -28.04 2.80 1.64
CA ALA A 47 -27.12 1.77 2.18
C ALA A 47 -26.64 0.78 1.10
N SER A 48 -27.40 0.62 0.01
CA SER A 48 -27.07 -0.20 -1.16
C SER A 48 -25.88 0.33 -1.96
N ASP A 49 -25.52 1.61 -1.82
CA ASP A 49 -24.50 2.27 -2.65
C ASP A 49 -23.15 2.36 -1.90
N GLN A 50 -22.97 1.52 -0.90
CA GLN A 50 -21.70 1.38 -0.19
C GLN A 50 -20.69 0.61 -1.05
N VAL A 51 -19.44 1.01 -0.94
CA VAL A 51 -18.30 0.31 -1.55
C VAL A 51 -17.42 -0.25 -0.45
N ASP A 52 -17.27 -1.55 -0.43
CA ASP A 52 -16.35 -2.25 0.45
C ASP A 52 -15.10 -2.64 -0.32
N VAL A 53 -13.95 -2.25 0.18
CA VAL A 53 -12.65 -2.54 -0.41
C VAL A 53 -11.76 -3.24 0.63
N PHE A 54 -11.15 -4.32 0.24
CA PHE A 54 -10.07 -4.96 0.97
C PHE A 54 -8.86 -5.07 0.06
N GLY A 55 -7.69 -4.71 0.54
CA GLY A 55 -6.48 -4.81 -0.25
C GLY A 55 -5.22 -4.98 0.56
N VAL A 56 -4.26 -5.71 0.01
CA VAL A 56 -2.89 -5.84 0.50
C VAL A 56 -1.96 -5.72 -0.70
N PRO A 57 -1.12 -4.72 -0.74
CA PRO A 57 -1.23 -3.38 -0.20
C PRO A 57 -2.11 -2.49 -1.08
N GLY A 58 -2.52 -1.43 -0.51
CA GLY A 58 -3.21 -0.29 -0.99
C GLY A 58 -3.82 -0.21 -2.36
N PHE A 59 -5.08 0.15 -2.34
CA PHE A 59 -5.84 0.40 -3.54
C PHE A 59 -6.58 1.74 -3.43
N SER A 60 -6.52 2.51 -4.51
CA SER A 60 -7.34 3.69 -4.71
C SER A 60 -8.22 3.46 -5.93
N LEU A 61 -9.53 3.54 -5.76
CA LEU A 61 -10.46 3.60 -6.89
C LEU A 61 -10.51 5.04 -7.39
N PRO A 62 -10.08 5.34 -8.62
CA PRO A 62 -10.26 6.65 -9.21
C PRO A 62 -11.74 7.03 -9.24
N GLY A 63 -12.07 8.21 -8.70
CA GLY A 63 -13.47 8.67 -8.55
C GLY A 63 -14.21 8.09 -7.35
N LEU A 64 -13.67 7.10 -6.70
CA LEU A 64 -14.03 6.67 -5.36
C LEU A 64 -12.85 7.03 -4.46
N LEU A 65 -13.14 7.40 -3.23
CA LEU A 65 -12.15 7.83 -2.26
C LEU A 65 -11.04 6.79 -2.09
N PRO A 66 -9.80 7.21 -1.83
CA PRO A 66 -8.73 6.28 -1.53
C PRO A 66 -9.11 5.44 -0.33
N ALA A 67 -9.34 4.18 -0.58
CA ALA A 67 -9.54 3.17 0.43
C ALA A 67 -8.43 2.15 0.24
N GLY A 68 -7.60 1.98 1.21
CA GLY A 68 -6.54 0.99 1.11
C GLY A 68 -5.19 1.53 1.53
N GLY A 69 -4.14 0.84 1.19
CA GLY A 69 -2.84 1.03 1.76
C GLY A 69 -2.16 2.33 1.45
N SER A 70 -1.39 2.72 2.42
CA SER A 70 -0.52 3.88 2.32
C SER A 70 0.88 3.54 2.85
N LEU A 71 1.86 4.23 2.33
CA LEU A 71 3.13 4.38 3.02
C LEU A 71 2.91 5.34 4.18
N PHE A 72 3.53 5.08 5.32
CA PHE A 72 3.48 5.99 6.44
C PHE A 72 4.85 6.17 7.09
N ALA A 73 5.04 7.35 7.68
CA ALA A 73 6.19 7.66 8.50
C ALA A 73 5.73 8.25 9.83
N VAL A 74 6.30 7.75 10.92
CA VAL A 74 6.04 8.25 12.27
C VAL A 74 7.24 9.04 12.74
N ILE A 75 7.01 10.27 13.15
CA ILE A 75 8.03 11.22 13.63
C ILE A 75 7.72 11.53 15.10
N PRO A 76 8.54 11.05 16.05
CA PRO A 76 8.34 11.35 17.46
C PRO A 76 8.50 12.85 17.73
N TRP A 77 7.59 13.41 18.53
CA TRP A 77 7.71 14.78 19.00
C TRP A 77 7.96 14.85 20.50
N LYS A 78 7.19 14.07 21.27
CA LYS A 78 7.35 13.93 22.73
C LYS A 78 7.19 12.46 23.12
N GLN A 79 7.43 12.12 24.38
CA GLN A 79 7.31 10.72 24.83
C GLN A 79 5.97 10.07 24.47
N GLN A 80 4.87 10.83 24.60
CA GLN A 80 3.53 10.33 24.32
C GLN A 80 2.95 10.77 22.99
N ILE A 81 3.61 11.67 22.27
CA ILE A 81 3.08 12.28 21.04
C ILE A 81 4.02 12.04 19.88
N ALA A 82 3.47 11.62 18.77
CA ALA A 82 4.14 11.58 17.49
C ALA A 82 3.28 12.22 16.40
N PHE A 83 3.91 12.65 15.33
CA PHE A 83 3.24 12.97 14.07
C PHE A 83 3.37 11.79 13.12
N GLU A 84 2.29 11.46 12.47
CA GLU A 84 2.29 10.49 11.40
C GLU A 84 1.89 11.17 10.09
N THR A 85 2.65 10.89 9.05
CA THR A 85 2.31 11.26 7.68
C THR A 85 2.04 9.99 6.89
N SER A 86 1.01 9.99 6.06
CA SER A 86 0.68 8.89 5.18
C SER A 86 0.54 9.38 3.74
N LEU A 87 0.95 8.53 2.80
CA LEU A 87 0.97 8.84 1.38
C LEU A 87 0.46 7.67 0.57
N SER A 88 -0.48 7.95 -0.34
CA SER A 88 -0.79 7.07 -1.45
C SER A 88 -0.96 7.88 -2.73
N ALA A 89 -0.58 7.30 -3.86
CA ALA A 89 -0.71 7.93 -5.16
C ALA A 89 -0.98 6.89 -6.24
N LEU A 90 -1.85 7.24 -7.17
CA LEU A 90 -2.12 6.47 -8.37
C LEU A 90 -2.37 7.43 -9.53
N GLN A 91 -1.66 7.23 -10.63
CA GLN A 91 -1.85 7.95 -11.87
C GLN A 91 -1.82 6.97 -13.04
N GLY A 92 -2.66 7.15 -14.02
CA GLY A 92 -2.59 6.37 -15.24
C GLY A 92 -3.81 6.48 -16.13
N ASN A 93 -3.65 6.01 -17.35
CA ASN A 93 -4.72 5.81 -18.32
C ASN A 93 -5.33 4.40 -18.25
N ALA A 94 -4.82 3.57 -17.35
CA ALA A 94 -5.22 2.17 -17.19
C ALA A 94 -6.55 2.00 -16.45
N VAL A 95 -7.16 3.09 -16.04
CA VAL A 95 -8.43 3.08 -15.31
C VAL A 95 -9.53 3.32 -16.30
N SER A 96 -9.90 2.27 -17.03
CA SER A 96 -10.84 2.31 -18.14
C SER A 96 -12.20 2.94 -17.84
N LEU A 97 -12.57 3.05 -16.56
CA LEU A 97 -13.84 3.67 -16.14
C LEU A 97 -13.79 5.20 -16.10
N LEU A 98 -12.61 5.82 -16.03
CA LEU A 98 -12.46 7.26 -15.85
C LEU A 98 -11.53 7.94 -16.88
N GLY A 99 -10.96 7.20 -17.84
CA GLY A 99 -9.93 7.73 -18.73
C GLY A 99 -8.61 8.00 -17.98
N ASP A 100 -7.89 9.04 -18.40
CA ASP A 100 -6.69 9.49 -17.70
C ASP A 100 -7.07 10.04 -16.32
N ALA A 101 -6.56 9.42 -15.28
CA ALA A 101 -6.80 9.83 -13.92
C ALA A 101 -5.52 9.87 -13.08
N SER A 102 -5.43 10.87 -12.23
CA SER A 102 -4.40 10.98 -11.19
C SER A 102 -5.08 11.16 -9.84
N LEU A 103 -4.71 10.34 -8.89
CA LEU A 103 -5.20 10.41 -7.53
C LEU A 103 -4.03 10.43 -6.57
N PHE A 104 -4.03 11.39 -5.68
CA PHE A 104 -3.04 11.56 -4.64
C PHE A 104 -3.74 11.77 -3.31
N GLN A 105 -3.32 11.07 -2.28
CA GLN A 105 -3.77 11.29 -0.92
C GLN A 105 -2.59 11.52 0.00
N LEU A 106 -2.65 12.58 0.78
CA LEU A 106 -1.76 12.89 1.86
C LEU A 106 -2.54 12.94 3.16
N GLY A 107 -2.13 12.15 4.15
CA GLY A 107 -2.63 12.22 5.51
C GLY A 107 -1.59 12.84 6.44
N VAL A 108 -2.03 13.63 7.39
CA VAL A 108 -1.19 14.13 8.50
C VAL A 108 -2.01 14.06 9.77
N ARG A 109 -1.48 13.41 10.80
CA ARG A 109 -2.19 13.27 12.08
C ARG A 109 -1.23 13.32 13.26
N GLY A 110 -1.76 13.64 14.43
CA GLY A 110 -1.10 13.47 15.71
C GLY A 110 -1.53 12.17 16.36
N ASP A 111 -0.57 11.36 16.77
CA ASP A 111 -0.77 10.11 17.49
C ASP A 111 -0.46 10.31 18.96
N TYR A 112 -1.35 9.90 19.85
CA TYR A 112 -1.19 9.97 21.30
C TYR A 112 -1.16 8.57 21.90
N ALA A 113 -0.08 8.20 22.57
CA ALA A 113 0.06 6.92 23.25
C ALA A 113 -0.81 6.87 24.52
N LEU A 114 -1.84 6.04 24.52
CA LEU A 114 -2.69 5.78 25.68
C LEU A 114 -2.04 4.79 26.64
N THR A 115 -1.37 3.78 26.07
CA THR A 115 -0.57 2.79 26.81
C THR A 115 0.74 2.52 26.06
N SER A 116 1.49 1.52 26.49
CA SER A 116 2.68 1.07 25.77
C SER A 116 2.37 0.49 24.37
N THR A 117 1.13 0.08 24.13
CA THR A 117 0.73 -0.60 22.88
C THR A 117 -0.46 0.06 22.19
N VAL A 118 -1.33 0.76 22.94
CA VAL A 118 -2.53 1.39 22.41
C VAL A 118 -2.31 2.87 22.21
N TYR A 119 -2.80 3.42 21.11
CA TYR A 119 -2.76 4.84 20.80
C TYR A 119 -4.07 5.31 20.17
N ALA A 120 -4.36 6.57 20.36
CA ALA A 120 -5.41 7.29 19.63
C ALA A 120 -4.76 8.29 18.68
N ALA A 121 -5.40 8.56 17.57
CA ALA A 121 -4.91 9.52 16.59
C ALA A 121 -6.02 10.41 16.06
N ALA A 122 -5.66 11.64 15.70
CA ALA A 122 -6.56 12.57 15.04
C ALA A 122 -5.77 13.46 14.06
N GLY A 123 -6.40 13.80 12.94
CA GLY A 123 -5.73 14.61 11.94
C GLY A 123 -6.57 14.96 10.74
N GLY A 124 -5.90 15.26 9.65
CA GLY A 124 -6.50 15.61 8.38
C GLY A 124 -5.97 14.77 7.23
N ALA A 125 -6.74 14.74 6.16
CA ALA A 125 -6.36 14.16 4.88
C ALA A 125 -6.70 15.12 3.74
N LEU A 126 -5.85 15.11 2.73
CA LEU A 126 -6.03 15.83 1.49
C LEU A 126 -6.07 14.80 0.37
N ASN A 127 -7.17 14.77 -0.36
CA ASN A 127 -7.29 14.07 -1.63
C ASN A 127 -7.16 15.06 -2.77
N TRP A 128 -6.33 14.72 -3.74
CA TRP A 128 -6.25 15.43 -5.00
C TRP A 128 -6.61 14.44 -6.12
N LEU A 129 -7.62 14.79 -6.89
CA LEU A 129 -8.09 14.01 -8.03
C LEU A 129 -7.97 14.86 -9.28
N GLU A 130 -7.39 14.30 -10.33
CA GLU A 130 -7.44 14.83 -11.67
C GLU A 130 -8.01 13.77 -12.60
N THR A 131 -8.98 14.15 -13.42
CA THR A 131 -9.57 13.29 -14.45
C THR A 131 -10.03 14.13 -15.64
N ASN A 132 -9.67 13.69 -16.85
CA ASN A 132 -10.03 14.37 -18.11
C ASN A 132 -9.73 15.88 -18.09
N GLY A 133 -8.55 16.27 -17.58
CA GLY A 133 -8.11 17.67 -17.50
C GLY A 133 -8.84 18.51 -16.44
N ARG A 134 -9.70 17.91 -15.63
CA ARG A 134 -10.32 18.57 -14.46
C ARG A 134 -9.64 18.08 -13.20
N HIS A 135 -9.30 19.01 -12.33
CA HIS A 135 -8.69 18.70 -11.04
C HIS A 135 -9.57 19.17 -9.89
N GLU A 136 -9.50 18.45 -8.80
CA GLU A 136 -10.22 18.77 -7.58
C GLU A 136 -9.43 18.35 -6.34
N THR A 137 -9.61 19.16 -5.30
CA THR A 137 -9.05 18.89 -3.98
C THR A 137 -10.17 18.73 -2.98
N GLN A 138 -10.11 17.66 -2.21
CA GLN A 138 -11.06 17.37 -1.14
C GLN A 138 -10.32 17.23 0.19
N LEU A 139 -10.78 17.96 1.19
CA LEU A 139 -10.23 17.89 2.54
C LEU A 139 -11.10 16.98 3.41
N GLY A 140 -10.44 16.25 4.28
CA GLY A 140 -11.07 15.37 5.26
C GLY A 140 -10.45 15.51 6.64
N VAL A 141 -11.20 15.03 7.64
CA VAL A 141 -10.72 14.88 9.01
C VAL A 141 -10.76 13.42 9.40
N SER A 142 -9.75 12.96 10.13
CA SER A 142 -9.60 11.57 10.52
C SER A 142 -9.47 11.42 12.02
N ALA A 143 -9.95 10.27 12.51
CA ALA A 143 -9.69 9.82 13.87
C ALA A 143 -9.45 8.31 13.86
N ALA A 144 -8.52 7.85 14.70
CA ALA A 144 -8.16 6.45 14.73
C ALA A 144 -7.87 5.96 16.16
N LEU A 145 -8.06 4.65 16.35
CA LEU A 145 -7.62 3.93 17.53
C LEU A 145 -6.78 2.74 17.04
N GLY A 146 -5.55 2.65 17.53
CA GLY A 146 -4.61 1.65 17.07
C GLY A 146 -3.97 0.85 18.19
N TYR A 147 -3.60 -0.38 17.86
CA TYR A 147 -2.82 -1.28 18.69
C TYR A 147 -1.53 -1.66 17.97
N ARG A 148 -0.38 -1.54 18.66
CA ARG A 148 0.96 -1.77 18.12
C ARG A 148 1.66 -2.85 18.91
N PHE A 149 2.31 -3.78 18.23
CA PHE A 149 3.00 -4.90 18.85
C PHE A 149 4.26 -5.29 18.06
N GLY A 150 5.18 -5.95 18.73
CA GLY A 150 6.31 -6.61 18.04
C GLY A 150 5.80 -7.79 17.22
N PHE A 151 6.19 -7.86 15.95
CA PHE A 151 5.73 -8.91 15.04
C PHE A 151 6.83 -9.94 14.76
N ILE A 152 7.92 -9.48 14.17
CA ILE A 152 9.13 -10.26 13.90
C ILE A 152 10.31 -9.41 14.34
N ARG A 153 11.46 -10.00 14.65
CA ARG A 153 12.63 -9.25 15.11
C ARG A 153 12.90 -8.02 14.23
N GLY A 154 12.78 -6.86 14.83
CA GLY A 154 13.02 -5.57 14.21
C GLY A 154 11.87 -5.00 13.37
N LEU A 155 10.72 -5.71 13.25
CA LEU A 155 9.49 -5.20 12.69
C LEU A 155 8.44 -5.02 13.79
N ARG A 156 7.63 -4.00 13.62
CA ARG A 156 6.40 -3.78 14.38
C ARG A 156 5.20 -4.00 13.49
N ALA A 157 4.17 -4.57 14.05
CA ALA A 157 2.87 -4.61 13.41
C ALA A 157 1.91 -3.67 14.15
N ARG A 158 0.91 -3.18 13.43
CA ARG A 158 -0.19 -2.42 13.99
C ARG A 158 -1.52 -2.87 13.40
N VAL A 159 -2.56 -2.76 14.20
CA VAL A 159 -3.95 -2.88 13.79
C VAL A 159 -4.63 -1.58 14.18
N GLU A 160 -5.36 -0.98 13.28
CA GLU A 160 -5.95 0.33 13.47
C GLU A 160 -7.39 0.36 12.94
N ALA A 161 -8.31 0.81 13.77
CA ALA A 161 -9.64 1.22 13.34
C ALA A 161 -9.61 2.73 13.08
N ASN A 162 -9.96 3.13 11.88
CA ASN A 162 -9.90 4.52 11.43
C ASN A 162 -11.24 4.96 10.85
N VAL A 163 -11.59 6.21 11.10
CA VAL A 163 -12.71 6.90 10.46
C VAL A 163 -12.19 8.17 9.79
N LEU A 164 -12.62 8.41 8.57
CA LEU A 164 -12.22 9.56 7.78
C LEU A 164 -13.46 10.16 7.12
N PHE A 165 -13.69 11.44 7.34
CA PHE A 165 -14.83 12.20 6.83
C PHE A 165 -14.33 13.21 5.82
N PHE A 166 -14.75 13.07 4.58
CA PHE A 166 -14.46 14.02 3.52
C PHE A 166 -15.60 15.00 3.30
N GLY A 167 -15.25 16.27 3.20
CA GLY A 167 -16.17 17.34 2.85
C GLY A 167 -16.66 17.25 1.39
N LYS A 168 -17.66 18.05 1.05
CA LYS A 168 -18.15 18.17 -0.33
C LYS A 168 -17.10 18.87 -1.19
N ALA A 169 -16.91 18.35 -2.39
CA ALA A 169 -16.14 18.99 -3.44
C ALA A 169 -16.98 19.05 -4.74
N LYS A 170 -16.51 19.67 -5.81
CA LYS A 170 -17.31 19.85 -7.04
C LYS A 170 -17.59 18.53 -7.77
N LEU A 171 -16.57 17.70 -7.89
CA LEU A 171 -16.61 16.41 -8.59
C LEU A 171 -16.80 15.22 -7.63
N LEU A 172 -16.54 15.42 -6.35
CA LEU A 172 -16.57 14.39 -5.33
C LEU A 172 -17.66 14.66 -4.30
N SER A 173 -18.53 13.71 -4.09
CA SER A 173 -19.51 13.75 -3.01
C SER A 173 -18.84 13.68 -1.65
N PRO A 174 -19.43 14.27 -0.60
CA PRO A 174 -18.98 14.02 0.76
C PRO A 174 -19.03 12.53 1.04
N ALA A 175 -18.06 12.01 1.76
CA ALA A 175 -18.02 10.59 2.06
C ALA A 175 -17.46 10.29 3.44
N ASP A 176 -18.01 9.24 4.03
CA ASP A 176 -17.54 8.64 5.27
C ASP A 176 -16.77 7.36 4.91
N VAL A 177 -15.55 7.25 5.38
CA VAL A 177 -14.71 6.05 5.22
C VAL A 177 -14.47 5.46 6.59
N TYR A 178 -14.80 4.20 6.74
CA TYR A 178 -14.52 3.40 7.93
C TYR A 178 -13.52 2.34 7.55
N SER A 179 -12.39 2.27 8.21
CA SER A 179 -11.37 1.29 7.88
C SER A 179 -10.88 0.50 9.08
N LEU A 180 -10.51 -0.74 8.81
CA LEU A 180 -9.72 -1.58 9.70
C LEU A 180 -8.42 -1.90 8.96
N GLU A 181 -7.32 -1.32 9.43
CA GLU A 181 -6.05 -1.35 8.76
C GLU A 181 -5.04 -2.21 9.51
N PHE A 182 -4.20 -2.91 8.75
CA PHE A 182 -3.06 -3.66 9.24
C PHE A 182 -1.79 -3.02 8.68
N GLY A 183 -0.87 -2.69 9.55
CA GLY A 183 0.38 -2.07 9.15
C GLY A 183 1.58 -2.88 9.63
N VAL A 184 2.66 -2.78 8.86
CA VAL A 184 3.99 -3.26 9.25
C VAL A 184 4.97 -2.12 9.10
N SER A 185 5.76 -1.89 10.14
CA SER A 185 6.74 -0.81 10.17
C SER A 185 8.10 -1.27 10.68
N LYS A 186 9.11 -0.51 10.32
CA LYS A 186 10.49 -0.62 10.80
C LYS A 186 10.87 0.65 11.53
N GLN A 187 11.47 0.50 12.70
CA GLN A 187 12.11 1.63 13.39
C GLN A 187 13.33 2.12 12.60
N VAL A 188 13.37 3.43 12.34
CA VAL A 188 14.46 4.10 11.64
C VAL A 188 15.31 4.82 12.66
N GLY A 189 16.65 4.70 12.57
CA GLY A 189 17.55 5.40 13.46
C GLY A 189 17.73 4.77 14.85
N ALA A 190 17.08 3.66 15.18
CA ALA A 190 17.45 2.87 16.33
C ALA A 190 18.92 2.44 16.14
N ARG A 191 19.81 3.06 16.89
CA ARG A 191 21.21 2.64 16.90
C ARG A 191 21.26 1.17 17.26
N SER A 192 21.39 0.33 16.24
CA SER A 192 21.89 -1.02 16.48
C SER A 192 23.24 -0.81 17.15
N ARG A 193 23.33 -1.12 18.45
CA ARG A 193 24.59 -1.05 19.21
C ARG A 193 25.63 -2.03 18.72
N THR A 194 25.40 -2.72 17.65
CA THR A 194 26.31 -3.69 17.08
C THR A 194 26.58 -3.34 15.63
N THR A 195 27.84 -3.04 15.40
CA THR A 195 28.55 -2.89 14.15
C THR A 195 28.39 -1.54 13.47
N ALA A 196 29.56 -0.88 13.31
CA ALA A 196 29.83 0.11 12.29
C ALA A 196 29.05 -0.19 11.02
N PRO A 197 28.67 0.84 10.21
CA PRO A 197 28.03 0.56 8.94
C PRO A 197 28.89 -0.48 8.28
N ALA A 198 28.37 -1.69 8.22
CA ALA A 198 29.03 -2.73 7.47
C ALA A 198 29.20 -2.05 6.12
N ARG A 199 30.43 -1.62 5.82
CA ARG A 199 30.85 -1.34 4.46
C ARG A 199 30.11 -2.38 3.68
N ALA A 200 29.20 -1.93 2.82
CA ALA A 200 28.37 -2.79 2.02
C ALA A 200 29.24 -3.96 1.60
N SER A 201 29.32 -4.98 2.47
CA SER A 201 30.01 -6.19 2.15
C SER A 201 29.07 -6.87 1.20
N ASN A 202 29.07 -6.20 0.12
CA ASN A 202 29.01 -6.66 -1.21
C ASN A 202 28.39 -8.04 -1.26
N GLN A 203 27.11 -8.08 -1.65
CA GLN A 203 26.56 -9.19 -2.39
C GLN A 203 25.82 -10.28 -1.63
N ALA A 204 25.98 -10.46 -0.33
CA ALA A 204 25.18 -11.46 0.35
C ALA A 204 23.73 -11.00 0.51
N TRP A 205 22.82 -11.84 0.08
CA TRP A 205 21.39 -11.66 0.36
C TRP A 205 21.15 -11.81 1.86
N GLN A 206 20.28 -10.96 2.39
CA GLN A 206 19.78 -11.06 3.76
C GLN A 206 18.26 -11.24 3.72
N PRO A 207 17.66 -11.89 4.73
CA PRO A 207 16.21 -11.93 4.84
C PRO A 207 15.66 -10.51 4.94
N MET A 208 14.75 -10.14 4.05
CA MET A 208 14.17 -8.80 3.99
C MET A 208 12.68 -8.90 3.70
N PHE A 209 11.95 -7.94 4.19
CA PHE A 209 10.59 -7.62 3.76
C PHE A 209 10.61 -6.29 3.04
N GLY A 210 9.90 -6.17 1.95
CA GLY A 210 9.93 -4.95 1.17
C GLY A 210 8.59 -4.59 0.54
N VAL A 211 8.51 -3.33 0.19
CA VAL A 211 7.41 -2.75 -0.58
C VAL A 211 7.97 -1.94 -1.72
N GLN A 212 7.27 -1.93 -2.81
CA GLN A 212 7.70 -1.21 -4.02
C GLN A 212 6.54 -0.56 -4.73
N GLY A 213 6.85 0.46 -5.50
CA GLY A 213 5.94 1.15 -6.38
C GLY A 213 6.69 1.83 -7.51
N GLY A 214 5.99 2.39 -8.45
CA GLY A 214 6.64 3.08 -9.56
C GLY A 214 5.78 3.18 -10.81
N TYR A 215 6.44 3.30 -11.93
CA TYR A 215 5.84 3.41 -13.24
C TYR A 215 5.69 2.03 -13.90
N THR A 216 4.55 1.78 -14.52
CA THR A 216 4.31 0.60 -15.36
C THR A 216 3.73 1.02 -16.70
N ARG A 217 4.19 0.35 -17.77
CA ARG A 217 3.60 0.44 -19.11
C ARG A 217 3.27 -0.96 -19.58
N SER A 218 2.03 -1.22 -19.88
CA SER A 218 1.54 -2.50 -20.35
C SER A 218 1.04 -2.36 -21.78
N HIS A 219 1.41 -3.29 -22.64
CA HIS A 219 1.02 -3.36 -24.03
C HIS A 219 0.34 -4.70 -24.32
N ALA A 220 -0.82 -4.67 -24.98
CA ALA A 220 -1.50 -5.88 -25.42
C ALA A 220 -0.85 -6.42 -26.70
N VAL A 221 -0.47 -7.70 -26.69
CA VAL A 221 0.10 -8.36 -27.86
C VAL A 221 -1.02 -8.56 -28.91
N GLY A 222 -0.83 -8.05 -30.11
CA GLY A 222 -1.85 -8.11 -31.16
C GLY A 222 -2.62 -6.82 -31.41
N GLY A 223 -2.30 -5.76 -30.70
CA GLY A 223 -2.89 -4.42 -30.87
C GLY A 223 -3.68 -3.97 -29.66
N GLY A 224 -3.89 -2.68 -29.56
CA GLY A 224 -4.57 -2.02 -28.45
C GLY A 224 -3.79 -0.79 -27.96
N SER A 225 -4.44 -0.02 -27.11
CA SER A 225 -3.80 1.14 -26.48
C SER A 225 -2.85 0.71 -25.37
N ASP A 226 -1.72 1.37 -25.26
CA ASP A 226 -0.83 1.20 -24.12
C ASP A 226 -1.49 1.67 -22.84
N LEU A 227 -1.36 0.87 -21.79
CA LEU A 227 -1.82 1.22 -20.46
C LEU A 227 -0.62 1.64 -19.62
N THR A 228 -0.64 2.86 -19.13
CA THR A 228 0.42 3.41 -18.27
C THR A 228 -0.12 3.72 -16.88
N ALA A 229 0.67 3.47 -15.85
CA ALA A 229 0.35 3.84 -14.49
C ALA A 229 1.60 4.17 -13.67
N VAL A 230 1.46 5.14 -12.77
CA VAL A 230 2.40 5.42 -11.67
C VAL A 230 1.63 5.19 -10.38
N SER A 231 2.20 4.47 -9.43
CA SER A 231 1.52 4.18 -8.17
C SER A 231 2.48 4.09 -6.97
N ILE A 232 2.03 4.62 -5.83
CA ILE A 232 2.73 4.59 -4.55
C ILE A 232 1.71 4.26 -3.43
N PRO A 233 1.89 3.22 -2.62
CA PRO A 233 2.72 2.06 -2.93
C PRO A 233 2.22 1.40 -4.21
N GLY A 234 2.90 0.53 -4.81
CA GLY A 234 2.65 0.02 -6.16
C GLY A 234 1.22 -0.35 -6.49
N ARG A 235 1.04 -0.71 -7.72
CA ARG A 235 -0.22 -1.05 -8.34
C ARG A 235 -0.60 -2.50 -8.06
N GLY A 236 -1.08 -2.83 -6.89
CA GLY A 236 -1.45 -4.19 -6.53
C GLY A 236 -2.48 -4.86 -7.45
N GLY A 237 -2.80 -6.11 -7.20
CA GLY A 237 -3.77 -6.95 -7.95
C GLY A 237 -5.16 -6.33 -8.14
N ALA A 238 -5.44 -5.23 -7.44
CA ALA A 238 -6.69 -4.48 -7.54
C ALA A 238 -7.01 -3.96 -8.93
N LEU A 239 -6.03 -3.45 -9.64
CA LEU A 239 -6.26 -2.99 -11.01
C LEU A 239 -6.54 -4.14 -11.96
N SER A 240 -6.12 -5.35 -11.62
CA SER A 240 -6.50 -6.55 -12.36
C SER A 240 -7.99 -6.86 -12.26
N VAL A 241 -8.64 -6.54 -11.13
CA VAL A 241 -10.10 -6.64 -10.97
C VAL A 241 -10.85 -5.71 -11.95
N LEU A 242 -10.22 -4.63 -12.34
CA LEU A 242 -10.75 -3.68 -13.33
C LEU A 242 -10.37 -4.03 -14.78
N GLY A 243 -9.82 -5.23 -15.02
CA GLY A 243 -9.42 -5.66 -16.36
C GLY A 243 -8.07 -5.14 -16.83
N THR A 244 -7.26 -4.56 -15.95
CA THR A 244 -5.91 -4.08 -16.29
C THR A 244 -4.88 -5.16 -16.03
N PRO A 245 -3.80 -5.27 -16.83
CA PRO A 245 -2.76 -6.25 -16.61
C PRO A 245 -2.09 -6.08 -15.25
N ALA A 246 -1.79 -7.18 -14.59
CA ALA A 246 -1.05 -7.17 -13.34
C ALA A 246 0.36 -6.59 -13.56
N GLY A 247 0.75 -5.63 -12.72
CA GLY A 247 2.13 -5.21 -12.58
C GLY A 247 2.92 -6.16 -11.67
N PRO A 248 4.20 -5.90 -11.44
CA PRO A 248 4.97 -6.60 -10.42
C PRO A 248 4.31 -6.41 -9.04
N PRO A 249 4.43 -7.40 -8.14
CA PRO A 249 3.81 -7.34 -6.82
C PRO A 249 4.38 -6.18 -6.01
N VAL A 250 3.56 -5.60 -5.16
CA VAL A 250 3.92 -4.46 -4.34
C VAL A 250 4.61 -4.89 -3.05
N VAL A 251 4.12 -5.96 -2.43
CA VAL A 251 4.75 -6.56 -1.26
C VAL A 251 5.58 -7.75 -1.68
N PHE A 252 6.78 -7.83 -1.16
CA PHE A 252 7.67 -8.94 -1.41
C PHE A 252 8.50 -9.27 -0.17
N ALA A 253 8.97 -10.51 -0.10
CA ALA A 253 10.01 -10.90 0.83
C ALA A 253 11.24 -11.36 0.06
N ILE A 254 12.40 -11.27 0.69
CA ILE A 254 13.65 -11.82 0.16
C ILE A 254 14.09 -12.91 1.11
N VAL A 255 14.18 -14.12 0.61
CA VAL A 255 14.62 -15.31 1.34
C VAL A 255 15.96 -15.79 0.74
N PRO A 256 17.07 -15.57 1.42
CA PRO A 256 18.39 -16.03 0.94
C PRO A 256 18.46 -17.55 0.83
N MET A 257 18.97 -18.03 -0.30
CA MET A 257 19.34 -19.44 -0.51
C MET A 257 20.85 -19.64 -0.50
N GLY A 258 21.61 -18.60 -0.18
CA GLY A 258 23.06 -18.58 -0.17
C GLY A 258 23.58 -17.15 -0.33
N ARG A 259 24.87 -17.03 -0.61
CA ARG A 259 25.46 -15.67 -0.72
C ARG A 259 24.98 -14.90 -1.95
N LYS A 260 24.78 -15.59 -3.08
CA LYS A 260 24.48 -14.96 -4.37
C LYS A 260 23.06 -15.17 -4.84
N ILE A 261 22.29 -16.08 -4.24
CA ILE A 261 20.95 -16.45 -4.69
C ILE A 261 19.93 -16.16 -3.60
N ALA A 262 18.79 -15.64 -3.96
CA ALA A 262 17.64 -15.49 -3.10
C ALA A 262 16.34 -15.79 -3.86
N ILE A 263 15.35 -16.31 -3.17
CA ILE A 263 13.96 -16.35 -3.65
C ILE A 263 13.26 -15.08 -3.21
N GLU A 264 12.48 -14.51 -4.10
CA GLU A 264 11.63 -13.37 -3.84
C GLU A 264 10.17 -13.73 -4.12
N PRO A 265 9.42 -14.21 -3.13
CA PRO A 265 7.97 -14.26 -3.22
C PRO A 265 7.38 -12.87 -3.13
N GLY A 266 6.35 -12.61 -3.92
CA GLY A 266 5.59 -11.37 -3.90
C GLY A 266 4.09 -11.65 -3.95
N LEU A 267 3.31 -10.80 -3.31
CA LEU A 267 1.86 -10.99 -3.17
C LEU A 267 1.12 -9.66 -3.22
N ASP A 268 0.04 -9.65 -3.99
CA ASP A 268 -0.99 -8.62 -3.95
C ASP A 268 -2.36 -9.28 -3.90
N ILE A 269 -3.26 -8.75 -3.09
CA ILE A 269 -4.64 -9.22 -2.99
C ILE A 269 -5.57 -8.02 -2.93
N THR A 270 -6.66 -8.09 -3.66
CA THR A 270 -7.71 -7.08 -3.63
C THR A 270 -9.08 -7.71 -3.71
N ARG A 271 -9.99 -7.23 -2.91
CA ARG A 271 -11.42 -7.51 -2.99
C ARG A 271 -12.17 -6.19 -3.09
N LEU A 272 -13.02 -6.09 -4.08
CA LEU A 272 -13.92 -4.96 -4.29
C LEU A 272 -15.36 -5.48 -4.21
N GLN A 273 -16.18 -4.84 -3.42
CA GLN A 273 -17.61 -5.12 -3.33
C GLN A 273 -18.40 -3.83 -3.53
N THR A 274 -19.25 -3.82 -4.51
CA THR A 274 -20.22 -2.76 -4.79
C THR A 274 -21.63 -3.33 -4.66
N SER A 275 -22.68 -2.50 -4.79
CA SER A 275 -24.06 -2.98 -4.79
C SER A 275 -24.27 -4.07 -5.87
N GLY A 276 -24.42 -5.30 -5.43
CA GLY A 276 -24.72 -6.44 -6.29
C GLY A 276 -23.53 -7.17 -6.90
N THR A 277 -22.30 -6.67 -6.82
CA THR A 277 -21.13 -7.30 -7.42
C THR A 277 -19.96 -7.36 -6.45
N THR A 278 -19.34 -8.54 -6.36
CA THR A 278 -18.07 -8.73 -5.65
C THR A 278 -17.02 -9.21 -6.63
N SER A 279 -15.89 -8.53 -6.67
CA SER A 279 -14.72 -8.91 -7.45
C SER A 279 -13.53 -9.15 -6.52
N PHE A 280 -12.79 -10.20 -6.80
CA PHE A 280 -11.57 -10.55 -6.08
C PHE A 280 -10.44 -10.71 -7.10
N GLY A 281 -9.30 -10.09 -6.83
CA GLY A 281 -8.09 -10.22 -7.62
C GLY A 281 -6.90 -10.52 -6.73
N GLY A 282 -5.98 -11.33 -7.23
CA GLY A 282 -4.72 -11.62 -6.56
C GLY A 282 -3.61 -11.85 -7.58
N ASN A 283 -2.42 -11.42 -7.24
CA ASN A 283 -1.21 -11.67 -8.00
C ASN A 283 -0.17 -12.29 -7.06
N LEU A 284 0.19 -13.51 -7.31
CA LEU A 284 1.27 -14.22 -6.64
C LEU A 284 2.46 -14.29 -7.60
N SER A 285 3.63 -13.92 -7.14
CA SER A 285 4.87 -14.06 -7.91
C SER A 285 5.92 -14.79 -7.10
N ALA A 286 6.81 -15.46 -7.80
CA ALA A 286 8.03 -16.00 -7.23
C ALA A 286 9.16 -15.81 -8.22
N ARG A 287 10.28 -15.27 -7.74
CA ARG A 287 11.45 -14.95 -8.56
C ARG A 287 12.72 -15.42 -7.90
N LEU A 288 13.64 -15.98 -8.67
CA LEU A 288 15.01 -16.22 -8.26
C LEU A 288 15.85 -15.01 -8.64
N ASN A 289 16.51 -14.41 -7.66
CA ASN A 289 17.41 -13.29 -7.82
C ASN A 289 18.85 -13.73 -7.64
N TYR A 290 19.73 -13.32 -8.56
CA TYR A 290 21.15 -13.55 -8.52
C TYR A 290 21.92 -12.24 -8.33
N SER A 291 22.75 -12.17 -7.31
CA SER A 291 23.61 -11.01 -7.04
C SER A 291 24.80 -11.00 -8.00
N VAL A 292 24.88 -9.98 -8.84
CA VAL A 292 25.92 -9.83 -9.86
C VAL A 292 27.18 -9.20 -9.26
N SER A 293 27.11 -7.93 -8.86
CA SER A 293 28.19 -7.19 -8.20
C SER A 293 27.70 -5.89 -7.58
N GLY A 294 28.32 -5.42 -6.49
CA GLY A 294 28.17 -4.05 -5.97
C GLY A 294 26.72 -3.60 -5.66
N GLY A 295 25.85 -4.54 -5.30
CA GLY A 295 24.42 -4.25 -5.09
C GLY A 295 23.54 -4.55 -6.32
N TRP A 296 24.10 -4.74 -7.50
CA TRP A 296 23.37 -5.14 -8.69
C TRP A 296 22.90 -6.59 -8.64
N TYR A 297 21.72 -6.85 -9.15
CA TYR A 297 21.17 -8.19 -9.27
C TYR A 297 20.32 -8.35 -10.53
N ALA A 298 20.19 -9.58 -10.96
CA ALA A 298 19.27 -10.00 -12.00
C ALA A 298 18.31 -11.04 -11.41
N GLY A 299 17.08 -11.07 -11.89
CA GLY A 299 16.08 -12.02 -11.42
C GLY A 299 15.20 -12.53 -12.55
N ALA A 300 14.72 -13.76 -12.40
CA ALA A 300 13.73 -14.36 -13.30
C ALA A 300 12.76 -15.23 -12.51
N GLY A 301 11.50 -15.27 -12.96
CA GLY A 301 10.47 -16.00 -12.24
C GLY A 301 9.13 -16.05 -12.95
N GLY A 302 8.11 -16.41 -12.19
CA GLY A 302 6.74 -16.54 -12.67
C GLY A 302 5.75 -15.71 -11.88
N ASN A 303 4.62 -15.45 -12.51
CA ASN A 303 3.46 -14.79 -11.93
C ASN A 303 2.21 -15.65 -12.12
N LEU A 304 1.34 -15.63 -11.14
CA LEU A 304 0.00 -16.22 -11.18
C LEU A 304 -1.01 -15.14 -10.83
N LEU A 305 -1.80 -14.73 -11.79
CA LEU A 305 -2.93 -13.85 -11.60
C LEU A 305 -4.19 -14.68 -11.34
N TYR A 306 -4.96 -14.34 -10.32
CA TYR A 306 -6.25 -14.91 -10.00
C TYR A 306 -7.30 -13.81 -10.01
N LEU A 307 -8.41 -14.04 -10.72
CA LEU A 307 -9.56 -13.14 -10.80
C LEU A 307 -10.85 -13.92 -10.59
N LYS A 308 -11.76 -13.34 -9.80
CA LYS A 308 -13.11 -13.87 -9.60
C LYS A 308 -14.09 -12.72 -9.43
N THR A 309 -15.15 -12.71 -10.20
CA THR A 309 -16.28 -11.79 -10.04
C THR A 309 -17.54 -12.61 -9.72
N SER A 310 -18.44 -12.06 -8.90
CA SER A 310 -19.71 -12.72 -8.57
C SER A 310 -20.50 -13.04 -9.85
N GLY A 311 -21.05 -14.23 -9.91
CA GLY A 311 -21.75 -14.73 -11.12
C GLY A 311 -20.83 -15.32 -12.19
N THR A 312 -19.50 -15.26 -12.03
CA THR A 312 -18.55 -15.89 -12.96
C THR A 312 -17.71 -16.96 -12.28
N SER A 313 -17.16 -17.89 -13.06
CA SER A 313 -16.17 -18.84 -12.56
C SER A 313 -14.85 -18.13 -12.26
N ALA A 314 -14.12 -18.62 -11.25
CA ALA A 314 -12.78 -18.17 -10.97
C ALA A 314 -11.84 -18.44 -12.15
N GLN A 315 -10.95 -17.54 -12.44
CA GLN A 315 -10.05 -17.60 -13.58
C GLN A 315 -8.62 -17.27 -13.18
N THR A 316 -7.66 -17.89 -13.85
CA THR A 316 -6.24 -17.69 -13.61
C THR A 316 -5.51 -17.42 -14.91
N ALA A 317 -4.52 -16.55 -14.86
CA ALA A 317 -3.55 -16.34 -15.93
C ALA A 317 -2.14 -16.48 -15.37
N THR A 318 -1.24 -17.08 -16.15
CA THR A 318 0.15 -17.26 -15.79
C THR A 318 1.03 -16.34 -16.61
N GLY A 319 2.20 -16.01 -16.06
CA GLY A 319 3.17 -15.19 -16.73
C GLY A 319 4.60 -15.50 -16.30
N ALA A 320 5.54 -14.95 -17.05
CA ALA A 320 6.94 -14.95 -16.70
C ALA A 320 7.41 -13.52 -16.45
N ASN A 321 8.40 -13.36 -15.57
CA ASN A 321 9.02 -12.05 -15.33
C ASN A 321 10.54 -12.16 -15.29
N VAL A 322 11.19 -11.10 -15.74
CA VAL A 322 12.63 -10.88 -15.59
C VAL A 322 12.85 -9.50 -15.01
N ALA A 323 13.89 -9.33 -14.23
CA ALA A 323 14.22 -8.07 -13.62
C ALA A 323 15.73 -7.82 -13.55
N TRP A 324 16.09 -6.55 -13.59
CA TRP A 324 17.41 -6.05 -13.30
C TRP A 324 17.31 -4.93 -12.28
N GLY A 325 18.05 -5.02 -11.18
CA GLY A 325 17.89 -4.07 -10.10
C GLY A 325 19.19 -3.75 -9.38
N TYR A 326 19.12 -2.67 -8.60
CA TYR A 326 20.19 -2.19 -7.75
C TYR A 326 19.69 -1.97 -6.32
N ARG A 327 20.41 -2.49 -5.34
CA ARG A 327 20.14 -2.33 -3.91
C ARG A 327 21.12 -1.34 -3.31
N PHE A 328 20.62 -0.43 -2.50
CA PHE A 328 21.40 0.61 -1.85
C PHE A 328 20.92 0.86 -0.41
N PRO A 329 21.78 1.37 0.48
CA PRO A 329 21.33 1.83 1.79
C PRO A 329 20.50 3.11 1.61
N LEU A 330 19.27 3.15 2.13
CA LEU A 330 18.40 4.31 2.07
C LEU A 330 18.52 5.16 3.35
N LEU A 331 18.32 4.50 4.51
CA LEU A 331 18.44 5.07 5.85
C LEU A 331 19.03 4.03 6.80
N SER A 332 19.42 4.43 8.00
CA SER A 332 19.90 3.46 9.01
C SER A 332 18.87 2.36 9.26
N GLY A 333 19.20 1.14 8.91
CA GLY A 333 18.31 -0.02 9.05
C GLY A 333 17.24 -0.18 7.97
N LEU A 334 17.24 0.67 6.94
CA LEU A 334 16.35 0.58 5.80
C LEU A 334 17.17 0.52 4.50
N GLY A 335 16.93 -0.49 3.68
CA GLY A 335 17.47 -0.60 2.33
C GLY A 335 16.54 0.03 1.30
N GLY A 336 17.11 0.54 0.22
CA GLY A 336 16.41 0.93 -0.97
C GLY A 336 16.69 -0.03 -2.11
N ARG A 337 15.79 -0.12 -3.06
CA ARG A 337 16.04 -0.75 -4.35
C ARG A 337 15.45 0.06 -5.49
N PHE A 338 16.13 0.01 -6.61
CA PHE A 338 15.60 0.40 -7.90
C PHE A 338 15.58 -0.82 -8.80
N GLU A 339 14.55 -0.99 -9.59
CA GLU A 339 14.38 -2.17 -10.44
C GLU A 339 13.70 -1.81 -11.76
N ILE A 340 14.20 -2.39 -12.83
CA ILE A 340 13.52 -2.49 -14.12
C ILE A 340 13.03 -3.93 -14.24
N ALA A 341 11.74 -4.12 -14.37
CA ALA A 341 11.14 -5.44 -14.52
C ALA A 341 10.33 -5.52 -15.82
N TYR A 342 10.37 -6.68 -16.44
CA TYR A 342 9.57 -6.99 -17.61
C TYR A 342 8.75 -8.25 -17.34
N THR A 343 7.44 -8.14 -17.47
CA THR A 343 6.49 -9.22 -17.23
C THR A 343 5.71 -9.54 -18.51
N MET A 344 5.67 -10.81 -18.86
CA MET A 344 4.88 -11.35 -19.97
C MET A 344 3.73 -12.17 -19.37
N MET A 345 2.49 -11.80 -19.65
CA MET A 345 1.30 -12.56 -19.26
C MET A 345 0.73 -13.28 -20.45
N ALA A 346 0.42 -14.55 -20.27
CA ALA A 346 -0.19 -15.36 -21.32
C ALA A 346 -1.62 -14.89 -21.65
N HIS A 347 -2.03 -15.07 -22.89
CA HIS A 347 -3.40 -14.85 -23.31
C HIS A 347 -4.38 -15.73 -22.53
N ASN A 348 -5.48 -15.14 -22.08
CA ASN A 348 -6.55 -15.89 -21.43
C ASN A 348 -7.89 -15.52 -22.05
N THR A 349 -8.36 -16.37 -22.95
CA THR A 349 -9.64 -16.18 -23.67
C THR A 349 -10.84 -16.13 -22.74
N LYS A 350 -10.82 -16.89 -21.63
CA LYS A 350 -11.92 -16.93 -20.65
C LYS A 350 -12.04 -15.63 -19.86
N LEU A 351 -10.92 -14.91 -19.67
CA LEU A 351 -10.88 -13.58 -19.03
C LEU A 351 -11.10 -12.45 -20.03
N GLY A 352 -11.11 -12.75 -21.33
CA GLY A 352 -11.03 -11.71 -22.34
C GLY A 352 -9.73 -10.89 -22.25
N LEU A 353 -8.72 -11.41 -21.54
CA LEU A 353 -7.43 -10.73 -21.39
C LEU A 353 -6.51 -11.11 -22.53
N PRO A 354 -6.07 -10.17 -23.36
CA PRO A 354 -5.04 -10.43 -24.35
C PRO A 354 -3.72 -10.79 -23.65
N ALA A 355 -2.84 -11.47 -24.38
CA ALA A 355 -1.46 -11.57 -23.92
C ALA A 355 -0.90 -10.15 -23.73
N THR A 356 -0.21 -9.92 -22.64
CA THR A 356 0.29 -8.57 -22.31
C THR A 356 1.74 -8.60 -21.93
N ASN A 357 2.46 -7.58 -22.34
CA ASN A 357 3.82 -7.29 -21.95
C ASN A 357 3.83 -6.04 -21.08
N THR A 358 4.41 -6.12 -19.90
CA THR A 358 4.48 -4.99 -18.95
C THR A 358 5.93 -4.66 -18.66
N LEU A 359 6.33 -3.44 -18.95
CA LEU A 359 7.59 -2.85 -18.48
C LEU A 359 7.29 -2.06 -17.20
N ALA A 360 8.10 -2.29 -16.18
CA ALA A 360 7.98 -1.58 -14.90
C ALA A 360 9.31 -0.96 -14.49
N LEU A 361 9.27 0.30 -14.04
CA LEU A 361 10.36 0.99 -13.36
C LEU A 361 9.93 1.17 -11.91
N GLN A 362 10.61 0.52 -10.98
CA GLN A 362 10.16 0.45 -9.60
C GLN A 362 11.19 0.97 -8.63
N PHE A 363 10.70 1.63 -7.58
CA PHE A 363 11.44 1.95 -6.38
C PHE A 363 10.85 1.19 -5.21
N GLY A 364 11.70 0.64 -4.37
CA GLY A 364 11.28 -0.11 -3.20
C GLY A 364 12.04 0.28 -1.94
N ALA A 365 11.38 0.12 -0.82
CA ALA A 365 11.97 0.14 0.51
C ALA A 365 12.03 -1.27 1.07
N MET A 366 13.15 -1.65 1.65
CA MET A 366 13.42 -2.99 2.16
C MET A 366 13.82 -2.93 3.63
N MET A 367 13.19 -3.76 4.43
CA MET A 367 13.38 -3.85 5.88
C MET A 367 14.05 -5.18 6.19
N PRO A 368 15.31 -5.20 6.67
CA PRO A 368 15.97 -6.45 7.05
C PRO A 368 15.26 -7.12 8.23
N LEU A 369 15.01 -8.42 8.08
CA LEU A 369 14.49 -9.30 9.11
C LEU A 369 15.70 -9.84 9.89
N ARG A 370 15.96 -9.30 11.08
CA ARG A 370 17.08 -9.73 11.94
C ARG A 370 16.60 -10.54 13.12
#